data_d8bc1cef9529aeb7e808a4edd1c00960
#
_entry.id   d8bc1cef9529aeb7e808a4edd1c00960
#
_cell.length_a   1.000
_cell.length_b   1.000
_cell.length_c   1.000
_cell.angle_alpha   90.00
_cell.angle_beta   90.00
_cell.angle_gamma   90.00
#
_symmetry.space_group_name_H-M   'P 1'
#
loop_
_entity.id
_entity.type
_entity.pdbx_description
1 polymer ?
#
loop_
_entity_poly.entity_id
_entity_poly.type
_entity_poly.pdbx_seq_one_letter_code
_entity_poly.pdbx_strand_id
1 'polypeptide(L)'
;MDIGSVTYYSISPRMLNLLATIHQRLGEVHARHLHQPHPGLEKAYHISSVHSTLALEGSSLDALPVAELVDYPASAKAGSADLEAVNTHRAYELLPELDPFVPQDLRQAHSVLMHGLAIDAGHFRTGAMDVLYGEPEPLRIASAHDIPVNVQELLRNTEEDDFPSLITSCVLHFGLVYLRPFTAGNGRLARLWQKRMLIQHWPVFGYLPIEAFILNAQPAYYAAMEYADRRGDCGEFIVYLLERIDEALAELLLKPDPVRGPMDRIEIFLLNGPLRGSTERTFRRSDYLNFFPELSTATASRDLQESVATDRILIEGTRRTAVYRANKISTIP
;
A
#
# COMPACT_ATOMS: atom_id res chain seq x y z
N MET A 1 -1.92 27.97 12.31
CA MET A 1 -3.22 27.29 12.31
C MET A 1 -2.98 25.94 12.93
N ASP A 2 -3.71 25.61 13.97
CA ASP A 2 -3.55 24.35 14.70
C ASP A 2 -4.08 23.18 13.87
N ILE A 3 -3.25 22.19 13.59
CA ILE A 3 -3.63 21.01 12.80
C ILE A 3 -4.78 20.23 13.47
N GLY A 4 -4.83 20.19 14.80
CA GLY A 4 -5.91 19.57 15.56
C GLY A 4 -7.29 20.16 15.29
N SER A 5 -7.35 21.45 14.91
CA SER A 5 -8.62 22.10 14.54
C SER A 5 -9.13 21.70 13.15
N VAL A 6 -8.26 21.19 12.29
CA VAL A 6 -8.58 20.81 10.90
C VAL A 6 -8.88 19.33 10.76
N THR A 7 -8.22 18.52 11.55
CA THR A 7 -8.44 17.07 11.60
C THR A 7 -9.55 16.68 12.60
N TYR A 8 -10.35 17.66 13.04
CA TYR A 8 -11.51 17.40 13.89
C TYR A 8 -12.57 16.56 13.17
N TYR A 9 -13.17 15.65 13.89
CA TYR A 9 -14.31 14.86 13.45
C TYR A 9 -15.12 14.39 14.66
N SER A 10 -16.39 14.05 14.40
CA SER A 10 -17.26 13.40 15.38
C SER A 10 -17.61 11.99 14.89
N ILE A 11 -17.58 11.01 15.79
CA ILE A 11 -17.97 9.63 15.46
C ILE A 11 -19.45 9.60 15.11
N SER A 12 -19.77 9.16 13.89
CA SER A 12 -21.12 8.98 13.41
C SER A 12 -21.55 7.50 13.48
N PRO A 13 -22.89 7.21 13.55
CA PRO A 13 -23.38 5.85 13.44
C PRO A 13 -22.94 5.15 12.14
N ARG A 14 -22.75 5.91 11.05
CA ARG A 14 -22.27 5.39 9.76
C ARG A 14 -20.82 4.90 9.85
N MET A 15 -19.95 5.66 10.52
CA MET A 15 -18.58 5.23 10.78
C MET A 15 -18.55 3.93 11.60
N LEU A 16 -19.34 3.83 12.67
CA LEU A 16 -19.38 2.62 13.50
C LEU A 16 -19.85 1.39 12.70
N ASN A 17 -20.86 1.54 11.86
CA ASN A 17 -21.34 0.45 11.00
C ASN A 17 -20.26 0.03 9.98
N LEU A 18 -19.59 0.99 9.34
CA LEU A 18 -18.51 0.69 8.40
C LEU A 18 -17.33 -0.01 9.09
N LEU A 19 -16.94 0.46 10.28
CA LEU A 19 -15.88 -0.21 11.06
C LEU A 19 -16.26 -1.66 11.37
N ALA A 20 -17.49 -1.93 11.82
CA ALA A 20 -17.96 -3.28 12.09
C ALA A 20 -17.91 -4.17 10.85
N THR A 21 -18.38 -3.66 9.70
CA THR A 21 -18.36 -4.39 8.42
C THR A 21 -16.93 -4.64 7.94
N ILE A 22 -16.06 -3.63 7.98
CA ILE A 22 -14.65 -3.75 7.56
C ILE A 22 -13.92 -4.77 8.43
N HIS A 23 -14.10 -4.74 9.78
CA HIS A 23 -13.47 -5.72 10.66
C HIS A 23 -13.97 -7.14 10.41
N GLN A 24 -15.28 -7.31 10.13
CA GLN A 24 -15.82 -8.61 9.74
C GLN A 24 -15.15 -9.12 8.46
N ARG A 25 -15.02 -8.27 7.41
CA ARG A 25 -14.36 -8.64 6.15
C ARG A 25 -12.88 -8.93 6.33
N LEU A 26 -12.17 -8.16 7.16
CA LEU A 26 -10.77 -8.43 7.50
C LEU A 26 -10.60 -9.78 8.20
N GLY A 27 -11.52 -10.13 9.10
CA GLY A 27 -11.57 -11.45 9.72
C GLY A 27 -11.80 -12.56 8.69
N GLU A 28 -12.69 -12.35 7.71
CA GLU A 28 -12.94 -13.31 6.63
C GLU A 28 -11.73 -13.42 5.69
N VAL A 29 -11.11 -12.31 5.31
CA VAL A 29 -9.85 -12.28 4.54
C VAL A 29 -8.76 -13.08 5.24
N HIS A 30 -8.65 -12.95 6.57
CA HIS A 30 -7.69 -13.70 7.35
C HIS A 30 -8.03 -15.20 7.38
N ALA A 31 -9.28 -15.55 7.66
CA ALA A 31 -9.76 -16.94 7.70
C ALA A 31 -9.58 -17.67 6.36
N ARG A 32 -9.78 -16.96 5.25
CA ARG A 32 -9.57 -17.47 3.89
C ARG A 32 -8.13 -17.35 3.41
N HIS A 33 -7.22 -16.91 4.25
CA HIS A 33 -5.81 -16.67 3.94
C HIS A 33 -5.55 -15.70 2.75
N LEU A 34 -6.49 -14.87 2.41
CA LEU A 34 -6.34 -13.90 1.32
C LEU A 34 -5.29 -12.82 1.63
N HIS A 35 -4.86 -12.67 2.90
CA HIS A 35 -3.74 -11.79 3.28
C HIS A 35 -2.38 -12.22 2.72
N GLN A 36 -2.30 -13.42 2.12
CA GLN A 36 -1.13 -13.97 1.42
C GLN A 36 -1.56 -14.30 -0.02
N PRO A 37 -1.64 -13.32 -0.92
CA PRO A 37 -2.17 -13.52 -2.27
C PRO A 37 -1.22 -14.39 -3.11
N HIS A 38 -1.78 -14.95 -4.19
CA HIS A 38 -0.95 -15.51 -5.25
C HIS A 38 -0.13 -14.37 -5.91
N PRO A 39 1.16 -14.59 -6.27
CA PRO A 39 2.01 -13.54 -6.84
C PRO A 39 1.42 -12.81 -8.04
N GLY A 40 0.65 -13.51 -8.89
CA GLY A 40 -0.04 -12.89 -10.02
C GLY A 40 -1.13 -11.90 -9.60
N LEU A 41 -1.88 -12.19 -8.54
CA LEU A 41 -2.88 -11.26 -7.99
C LEU A 41 -2.21 -10.07 -7.31
N GLU A 42 -1.17 -10.32 -6.52
CA GLU A 42 -0.39 -9.29 -5.86
C GLU A 42 0.16 -8.29 -6.88
N LYS A 43 0.80 -8.80 -7.94
CA LYS A 43 1.33 -7.97 -9.03
C LYS A 43 0.24 -7.19 -9.73
N ALA A 44 -0.89 -7.82 -10.10
CA ALA A 44 -1.99 -7.16 -10.78
C ALA A 44 -2.57 -6.01 -9.92
N TYR A 45 -2.73 -6.23 -8.63
CA TYR A 45 -3.23 -5.23 -7.70
C TYR A 45 -2.22 -4.12 -7.43
N HIS A 46 -0.92 -4.45 -7.38
CA HIS A 46 0.14 -3.45 -7.30
C HIS A 46 0.14 -2.52 -8.52
N ILE A 47 0.06 -3.07 -9.74
CA ILE A 47 -0.07 -2.29 -10.98
C ILE A 47 -1.33 -1.40 -10.92
N SER A 48 -2.45 -1.95 -10.45
CA SER A 48 -3.69 -1.18 -10.27
C SER A 48 -3.54 -0.02 -9.29
N SER A 49 -2.84 -0.21 -8.16
CA SER A 49 -2.54 0.86 -7.20
C SER A 49 -1.68 1.96 -7.82
N VAL A 50 -0.59 1.58 -8.52
CA VAL A 50 0.31 2.54 -9.18
C VAL A 50 -0.44 3.33 -10.27
N HIS A 51 -1.15 2.64 -11.17
CA HIS A 51 -1.94 3.27 -12.21
C HIS A 51 -2.98 4.24 -11.62
N SER A 52 -3.78 3.77 -10.65
CA SER A 52 -4.90 4.55 -10.12
C SER A 52 -4.43 5.80 -9.37
N THR A 53 -3.35 5.70 -8.59
CA THR A 53 -2.82 6.87 -7.87
C THR A 53 -2.23 7.91 -8.83
N LEU A 54 -1.69 7.51 -9.98
CA LEU A 54 -1.23 8.41 -11.04
C LEU A 54 -2.41 9.06 -11.77
N ALA A 55 -3.43 8.27 -12.15
CA ALA A 55 -4.62 8.77 -12.82
C ALA A 55 -5.38 9.79 -11.97
N LEU A 56 -5.42 9.62 -10.64
CA LEU A 56 -5.98 10.60 -9.70
C LEU A 56 -5.27 11.97 -9.76
N GLU A 57 -4.01 12.00 -10.15
CA GLU A 57 -3.23 13.24 -10.33
C GLU A 57 -3.21 13.72 -11.80
N GLY A 58 -4.03 13.13 -12.66
CA GLY A 58 -4.18 13.53 -14.06
C GLY A 58 -3.18 12.89 -15.03
N SER A 59 -2.46 11.85 -14.63
CA SER A 59 -1.63 11.09 -15.56
C SER A 59 -2.48 10.42 -16.64
N SER A 60 -2.03 10.47 -17.88
CA SER A 60 -2.67 9.83 -19.03
C SER A 60 -2.12 8.44 -19.34
N LEU A 61 -1.24 7.89 -18.50
CA LEU A 61 -0.72 6.54 -18.69
C LEU A 61 -1.81 5.50 -18.42
N ASP A 62 -2.03 4.61 -19.38
CA ASP A 62 -2.89 3.45 -19.20
C ASP A 62 -2.21 2.35 -18.37
N ALA A 63 -3.00 1.37 -17.93
CA ALA A 63 -2.51 0.29 -17.07
C ALA A 63 -1.43 -0.59 -17.74
N LEU A 64 -1.48 -0.80 -19.08
CA LEU A 64 -0.48 -1.61 -19.79
C LEU A 64 0.91 -0.97 -19.78
N PRO A 65 1.11 0.30 -20.18
CA PRO A 65 2.39 0.99 -19.99
C PRO A 65 2.89 0.99 -18.55
N VAL A 66 2.00 1.16 -17.57
CA VAL A 66 2.39 1.07 -16.14
C VAL A 66 2.91 -0.33 -15.80
N ALA A 67 2.26 -1.39 -16.29
CA ALA A 67 2.71 -2.77 -16.07
C ALA A 67 4.11 -3.03 -16.68
N GLU A 68 4.36 -2.52 -17.88
CA GLU A 68 5.67 -2.61 -18.52
C GLU A 68 6.77 -1.88 -17.73
N LEU A 69 6.45 -0.69 -17.19
CA LEU A 69 7.39 0.10 -16.38
C LEU A 69 7.66 -0.51 -15.02
N VAL A 70 6.68 -1.21 -14.43
CA VAL A 70 6.86 -2.00 -13.20
C VAL A 70 7.81 -3.18 -13.46
N ASP A 71 7.68 -3.85 -14.60
CA ASP A 71 8.53 -4.99 -14.96
C ASP A 71 9.94 -4.57 -15.41
N TYR A 72 10.03 -3.44 -16.10
CA TYR A 72 11.26 -2.93 -16.71
C TYR A 72 11.51 -1.45 -16.38
N PRO A 73 11.78 -1.10 -15.10
CA PRO A 73 11.92 0.30 -14.67
C PRO A 73 13.03 1.07 -15.41
N ALA A 74 14.03 0.36 -15.93
CA ALA A 74 15.13 0.96 -16.70
C ALA A 74 14.71 1.49 -18.09
N SER A 75 13.51 1.16 -18.56
CA SER A 75 12.97 1.64 -19.84
C SER A 75 12.35 3.04 -19.74
N ALA A 76 12.13 3.57 -18.53
CA ALA A 76 11.52 4.87 -18.31
C ALA A 76 12.34 6.01 -18.91
N LYS A 77 11.66 6.94 -19.59
CA LYS A 77 12.26 8.16 -20.11
C LYS A 77 12.33 9.23 -19.02
N ALA A 78 13.47 9.92 -18.92
CA ALA A 78 13.66 10.98 -17.93
C ALA A 78 12.65 12.14 -18.14
N GLY A 79 12.10 12.67 -17.04
CA GLY A 79 11.19 13.82 -17.04
C GLY A 79 9.82 13.57 -17.67
N SER A 80 9.42 12.33 -17.81
CA SER A 80 8.15 11.90 -18.42
C SER A 80 7.20 11.26 -17.40
N ALA A 81 5.97 10.98 -17.83
CA ALA A 81 5.00 10.20 -17.08
C ALA A 81 5.55 8.80 -16.71
N ASP A 82 6.46 8.25 -17.53
CA ASP A 82 7.16 6.99 -17.25
C ASP A 82 7.95 7.06 -15.95
N LEU A 83 8.66 8.18 -15.72
CA LEU A 83 9.44 8.38 -14.50
C LEU A 83 8.52 8.50 -13.26
N GLU A 84 7.35 9.14 -13.40
CA GLU A 84 6.34 9.16 -12.34
C GLU A 84 5.86 7.75 -11.97
N ALA A 85 5.62 6.88 -12.95
CA ALA A 85 5.18 5.50 -12.73
C ALA A 85 6.27 4.68 -12.02
N VAL A 86 7.52 4.77 -12.49
CA VAL A 86 8.66 4.06 -11.87
C VAL A 86 8.91 4.56 -10.44
N ASN A 87 8.87 5.86 -10.21
CA ASN A 87 9.05 6.41 -8.86
C ASN A 87 7.93 6.00 -7.92
N THR A 88 6.69 6.01 -8.41
CA THR A 88 5.53 5.55 -7.63
C THR A 88 5.66 4.08 -7.28
N HIS A 89 6.00 3.21 -8.25
CA HIS A 89 6.28 1.80 -8.00
C HIS A 89 7.34 1.61 -6.89
N ARG A 90 8.50 2.29 -7.01
CA ARG A 90 9.58 2.23 -6.01
C ARG A 90 9.15 2.70 -4.62
N ALA A 91 8.30 3.73 -4.57
CA ALA A 91 7.79 4.24 -3.29
C ALA A 91 6.86 3.22 -2.60
N TYR A 92 6.05 2.47 -3.36
CA TYR A 92 5.24 1.37 -2.81
C TYR A 92 6.13 0.21 -2.33
N GLU A 93 7.20 -0.12 -3.03
CA GLU A 93 8.13 -1.17 -2.59
C GLU A 93 8.88 -0.79 -1.31
N LEU A 94 9.12 0.51 -1.10
CA LEU A 94 9.80 1.02 0.10
C LEU A 94 8.89 1.02 1.34
N LEU A 95 7.56 1.00 1.19
CA LEU A 95 6.62 1.16 2.30
C LEU A 95 6.88 0.26 3.52
N PRO A 96 7.20 -1.04 3.38
CA PRO A 96 7.42 -1.91 4.53
C PRO A 96 8.61 -1.48 5.43
N GLU A 97 9.55 -0.73 4.88
CA GLU A 97 10.77 -0.30 5.58
C GLU A 97 10.58 1.02 6.36
N LEU A 98 9.49 1.75 6.10
CA LEU A 98 9.25 3.08 6.66
C LEU A 98 8.39 3.00 7.91
N ASP A 99 8.61 3.94 8.84
CA ASP A 99 7.75 4.17 10.00
C ASP A 99 6.75 5.30 9.67
N PRO A 100 5.42 5.08 9.76
CA PRO A 100 4.43 6.08 9.40
C PRO A 100 4.41 7.29 10.32
N PHE A 101 5.01 7.22 11.49
CA PHE A 101 4.99 8.29 12.51
C PHE A 101 6.29 9.12 12.53
N VAL A 102 7.28 8.74 11.71
CA VAL A 102 8.57 9.42 11.61
C VAL A 102 8.58 10.44 10.46
N PRO A 103 8.72 11.77 10.73
CA PRO A 103 8.75 12.78 9.67
C PRO A 103 9.86 12.57 8.63
N GLN A 104 10.98 11.97 9.03
CA GLN A 104 12.09 11.68 8.15
C GLN A 104 11.70 10.63 7.09
N ASP A 105 10.93 9.61 7.48
CA ASP A 105 10.48 8.54 6.60
C ASP A 105 9.42 9.05 5.62
N LEU A 106 8.53 9.97 6.07
CA LEU A 106 7.62 10.69 5.17
C LEU A 106 8.38 11.46 4.09
N ARG A 107 9.47 12.15 4.47
CA ARG A 107 10.34 12.88 3.53
C ARG A 107 11.10 11.94 2.61
N GLN A 108 11.54 10.80 3.10
CA GLN A 108 12.19 9.75 2.30
C GLN A 108 11.25 9.20 1.23
N ALA A 109 10.00 8.86 1.61
CA ALA A 109 8.99 8.42 0.66
C ALA A 109 8.72 9.46 -0.42
N HIS A 110 8.59 10.75 -0.03
CA HIS A 110 8.43 11.84 -0.98
C HIS A 110 9.65 12.01 -1.89
N SER A 111 10.85 11.87 -1.36
CA SER A 111 12.09 11.94 -2.15
C SER A 111 12.12 10.88 -3.26
N VAL A 112 11.66 9.67 -2.96
CA VAL A 112 11.53 8.59 -3.96
C VAL A 112 10.43 8.91 -4.97
N LEU A 113 9.24 9.30 -4.52
CA LEU A 113 8.10 9.66 -5.38
C LEU A 113 8.45 10.75 -6.40
N MET A 114 9.20 11.74 -5.97
CA MET A 114 9.49 12.95 -6.77
C MET A 114 10.91 12.99 -7.32
N HIS A 115 11.64 11.88 -7.26
CA HIS A 115 13.01 11.79 -7.76
C HIS A 115 13.09 12.17 -9.25
N GLY A 116 13.88 13.21 -9.57
CA GLY A 116 14.02 13.72 -10.94
C GLY A 116 12.78 14.44 -11.50
N LEU A 117 11.71 14.60 -10.70
CA LEU A 117 10.47 15.31 -11.07
C LEU A 117 10.39 16.68 -10.36
N ALA A 118 10.92 16.79 -9.16
CA ALA A 118 10.99 18.03 -8.40
C ALA A 118 12.41 18.26 -7.86
N ILE A 119 12.86 19.49 -7.91
CA ILE A 119 14.22 19.86 -7.46
C ILE A 119 14.34 19.77 -5.92
N ASP A 120 13.23 19.94 -5.23
CA ASP A 120 13.10 19.93 -3.78
C ASP A 120 12.50 18.60 -3.25
N ALA A 121 12.63 17.52 -4.01
CA ALA A 121 12.13 16.19 -3.60
C ALA A 121 12.63 15.81 -2.19
N GLY A 122 11.70 15.45 -1.29
CA GLY A 122 11.99 15.14 0.11
C GLY A 122 12.19 16.34 1.03
N HIS A 123 12.04 17.58 0.54
CA HIS A 123 12.14 18.78 1.36
C HIS A 123 10.78 19.47 1.49
N PHE A 124 10.43 19.83 2.72
CA PHE A 124 9.21 20.59 2.95
C PHE A 124 9.27 21.94 2.21
N ARG A 125 8.14 22.37 1.65
CA ARG A 125 8.05 23.66 0.97
C ARG A 125 8.37 24.83 1.90
N THR A 126 9.00 25.84 1.34
CA THR A 126 9.32 27.10 2.03
C THR A 126 8.49 28.29 1.51
N GLY A 127 7.78 28.07 0.41
CA GLY A 127 6.90 29.07 -0.21
C GLY A 127 5.41 28.84 0.05
N ALA A 128 4.61 29.87 -0.23
CA ALA A 128 3.15 29.72 -0.28
C ALA A 128 2.74 28.85 -1.48
N MET A 129 1.59 28.20 -1.35
CA MET A 129 0.94 27.49 -2.46
C MET A 129 -0.48 28.02 -2.62
N ASP A 130 -0.87 28.25 -3.86
CA ASP A 130 -2.24 28.53 -4.22
C ASP A 130 -2.91 27.22 -4.68
N VAL A 131 -4.08 26.94 -4.13
CA VAL A 131 -4.86 25.75 -4.52
C VAL A 131 -6.24 26.20 -4.98
N LEU A 132 -6.52 25.88 -6.23
CA LEU A 132 -7.82 26.12 -6.82
C LEU A 132 -8.50 24.76 -7.03
N TYR A 133 -9.58 24.48 -6.31
CA TYR A 133 -10.53 23.43 -6.67
C TYR A 133 -11.68 24.07 -7.45
N GLY A 134 -11.52 24.27 -8.75
CA GLY A 134 -12.60 24.64 -9.66
C GLY A 134 -13.48 25.86 -9.33
N GLU A 135 -13.26 26.53 -8.18
CA GLU A 135 -13.96 27.67 -7.66
C GLU A 135 -13.00 28.78 -7.20
N PRO A 136 -13.43 30.07 -7.23
CA PRO A 136 -12.56 31.21 -7.04
C PRO A 136 -12.01 31.43 -5.60
N GLU A 137 -12.46 30.67 -4.61
CA GLU A 137 -11.92 30.80 -3.25
C GLU A 137 -10.79 29.80 -3.00
N PRO A 138 -9.57 30.31 -2.67
CA PRO A 138 -8.47 29.42 -2.30
C PRO A 138 -8.82 28.68 -1.01
N LEU A 139 -8.55 27.37 -0.98
CA LEU A 139 -8.57 26.59 0.26
C LEU A 139 -7.61 27.21 1.28
N ARG A 140 -7.92 27.01 2.55
CA ARG A 140 -7.03 27.40 3.64
C ARG A 140 -5.74 26.61 3.54
N ILE A 141 -4.63 27.27 3.27
CA ILE A 141 -3.31 26.65 3.16
C ILE A 141 -2.52 26.95 4.41
N ALA A 142 -1.92 25.93 5.00
CA ALA A 142 -1.00 26.09 6.12
C ALA A 142 0.19 26.97 5.71
N SER A 143 0.63 27.86 6.63
CA SER A 143 1.84 28.65 6.42
C SER A 143 3.05 27.73 6.20
N ALA A 144 3.88 28.02 5.23
CA ALA A 144 5.10 27.25 4.96
C ALA A 144 6.03 27.18 6.19
N HIS A 145 6.06 28.25 6.99
CA HIS A 145 6.85 28.30 8.22
C HIS A 145 6.42 27.24 9.25
N ASP A 146 5.13 26.94 9.31
CA ASP A 146 4.56 26.04 10.31
C ASP A 146 4.54 24.56 9.86
N ILE A 147 4.85 24.29 8.58
CA ILE A 147 4.78 22.93 8.01
C ILE A 147 5.57 21.90 8.82
N PRO A 148 6.85 22.11 9.19
CA PRO A 148 7.58 21.09 9.94
C PRO A 148 6.93 20.74 11.27
N VAL A 149 6.42 21.73 11.99
CA VAL A 149 5.75 21.55 13.28
C VAL A 149 4.40 20.87 13.08
N ASN A 150 3.59 21.33 12.13
CA ASN A 150 2.27 20.75 11.86
C ASN A 150 2.36 19.31 11.38
N VAL A 151 3.37 18.95 10.56
CA VAL A 151 3.60 17.56 10.15
C VAL A 151 3.96 16.70 11.36
N GLN A 152 4.86 17.17 12.20
CA GLN A 152 5.26 16.45 13.42
C GLN A 152 4.06 16.25 14.36
N GLU A 153 3.23 17.27 14.56
CA GLU A 153 2.01 17.19 15.36
C GLU A 153 0.97 16.23 14.75
N LEU A 154 0.77 16.29 13.43
CA LEU A 154 -0.15 15.37 12.75
C LEU A 154 0.26 13.91 12.96
N LEU A 155 1.54 13.59 12.74
CA LEU A 155 2.05 12.22 12.89
C LEU A 155 1.97 11.75 14.34
N ARG A 156 2.39 12.58 15.30
CA ARG A 156 2.30 12.28 16.72
C ARG A 156 0.84 12.08 17.18
N ASN A 157 -0.06 12.99 16.81
CA ASN A 157 -1.46 12.88 17.20
C ASN A 157 -2.09 11.61 16.62
N THR A 158 -1.70 11.21 15.40
CA THR A 158 -2.16 9.95 14.77
C THR A 158 -1.62 8.71 15.49
N GLU A 159 -0.39 8.76 16.02
CA GLU A 159 0.23 7.67 16.77
C GLU A 159 -0.38 7.50 18.16
N GLU A 160 -0.63 8.63 18.85
CA GLU A 160 -1.13 8.68 20.22
C GLU A 160 -2.67 8.53 20.30
N ASP A 161 -3.37 8.52 19.16
CA ASP A 161 -4.84 8.48 19.11
C ASP A 161 -5.36 7.07 19.46
N ASP A 162 -6.26 7.00 20.43
CA ASP A 162 -6.91 5.76 20.86
C ASP A 162 -8.01 5.25 19.92
N PHE A 163 -8.33 5.98 18.85
CA PHE A 163 -9.31 5.55 17.86
C PHE A 163 -8.79 4.43 16.96
N PRO A 164 -9.69 3.61 16.38
CA PRO A 164 -9.31 2.54 15.47
C PRO A 164 -8.43 3.02 14.31
N SER A 165 -7.36 2.29 14.00
CA SER A 165 -6.39 2.63 12.94
C SER A 165 -7.01 2.84 11.56
N LEU A 166 -8.19 2.26 11.29
CA LEU A 166 -8.98 2.55 10.10
C LEU A 166 -9.40 4.03 10.04
N ILE A 167 -9.82 4.61 11.17
CA ILE A 167 -10.20 6.03 11.24
C ILE A 167 -8.95 6.90 11.20
N THR A 168 -7.97 6.63 12.08
CA THR A 168 -6.79 7.48 12.20
C THR A 168 -5.95 7.50 10.92
N SER A 169 -5.97 6.43 10.12
CA SER A 169 -5.37 6.42 8.78
C SER A 169 -6.07 7.37 7.80
N CYS A 170 -7.41 7.50 7.90
CA CYS A 170 -8.17 8.47 7.09
C CYS A 170 -7.92 9.92 7.52
N VAL A 171 -7.78 10.14 8.84
CA VAL A 171 -7.41 11.44 9.40
C VAL A 171 -6.01 11.86 8.93
N LEU A 172 -5.05 10.93 8.96
CA LEU A 172 -3.69 11.15 8.47
C LEU A 172 -3.68 11.53 6.98
N HIS A 173 -4.44 10.78 6.16
CA HIS A 173 -4.59 11.09 4.74
C HIS A 173 -5.12 12.52 4.54
N PHE A 174 -6.23 12.87 5.19
CA PHE A 174 -6.80 14.21 5.11
C PHE A 174 -5.81 15.28 5.55
N GLY A 175 -5.16 15.10 6.70
CA GLY A 175 -4.18 16.04 7.24
C GLY A 175 -3.02 16.30 6.28
N LEU A 176 -2.48 15.28 5.63
CA LEU A 176 -1.41 15.42 4.64
C LEU A 176 -1.87 16.16 3.38
N VAL A 177 -3.09 15.87 2.89
CA VAL A 177 -3.67 16.61 1.76
C VAL A 177 -3.92 18.06 2.12
N TYR A 178 -4.39 18.33 3.33
CA TYR A 178 -4.66 19.67 3.81
C TYR A 178 -3.36 20.49 4.02
N LEU A 179 -2.38 19.93 4.73
CA LEU A 179 -1.11 20.61 5.00
C LEU A 179 -0.30 20.88 3.74
N ARG A 180 -0.39 20.01 2.74
CA ARG A 180 0.45 20.07 1.54
C ARG A 180 1.90 20.38 1.87
N PRO A 181 2.59 19.46 2.56
CA PRO A 181 3.92 19.73 3.09
C PRO A 181 5.00 19.93 2.01
N PHE A 182 4.71 19.55 0.77
CA PHE A 182 5.65 19.61 -0.35
C PHE A 182 5.10 20.47 -1.49
N THR A 183 5.96 20.86 -2.42
CA THR A 183 5.58 21.67 -3.59
C THR A 183 4.72 20.91 -4.59
N ALA A 184 4.88 19.59 -4.67
CA ALA A 184 4.11 18.68 -5.55
C ALA A 184 4.00 17.28 -4.95
N GLY A 185 3.17 16.40 -5.52
CA GLY A 185 3.08 14.98 -5.13
C GLY A 185 2.36 14.69 -3.80
N ASN A 186 1.74 15.69 -3.17
CA ASN A 186 1.10 15.54 -1.86
C ASN A 186 -0.06 14.53 -1.87
N GLY A 187 -0.87 14.48 -2.92
CA GLY A 187 -1.98 13.55 -3.02
C GLY A 187 -1.50 12.09 -3.11
N ARG A 188 -0.49 11.82 -3.96
CA ARG A 188 0.15 10.50 -4.05
C ARG A 188 0.74 10.07 -2.71
N LEU A 189 1.45 10.99 -2.05
CA LEU A 189 2.05 10.73 -0.74
C LEU A 189 0.99 10.44 0.33
N ALA A 190 -0.12 11.18 0.37
CA ALA A 190 -1.17 10.98 1.36
C ALA A 190 -1.83 9.60 1.23
N ARG A 191 -2.14 9.15 0.00
CA ARG A 191 -2.64 7.80 -0.27
C ARG A 191 -1.63 6.71 0.11
N LEU A 192 -0.38 6.91 -0.26
CA LEU A 192 0.73 6.02 0.08
C LEU A 192 0.89 5.89 1.61
N TRP A 193 0.81 7.02 2.32
CA TRP A 193 1.02 7.08 3.77
C TRP A 193 -0.14 6.47 4.55
N GLN A 194 -1.37 6.67 4.09
CA GLN A 194 -2.54 5.94 4.62
C GLN A 194 -2.35 4.42 4.48
N LYS A 195 -1.93 3.97 3.30
CA LYS A 195 -1.65 2.54 3.06
C LYS A 195 -0.55 2.03 3.99
N ARG A 196 0.54 2.78 4.18
CA ARG A 196 1.62 2.41 5.10
C ARG A 196 1.12 2.20 6.53
N MET A 197 0.26 3.07 7.01
CA MET A 197 -0.34 2.94 8.32
C MET A 197 -1.23 1.70 8.44
N LEU A 198 -2.04 1.42 7.42
CA LEU A 198 -2.93 0.26 7.41
C LEU A 198 -2.15 -1.08 7.36
N ILE A 199 -1.03 -1.14 6.65
CA ILE A 199 -0.17 -2.33 6.55
C ILE A 199 0.32 -2.80 7.92
N GLN A 200 0.58 -1.90 8.86
CA GLN A 200 1.03 -2.27 10.21
C GLN A 200 0.06 -3.21 10.94
N HIS A 201 -1.23 -3.04 10.68
CA HIS A 201 -2.28 -3.79 11.35
C HIS A 201 -2.82 -4.95 10.52
N TRP A 202 -2.87 -4.75 9.19
CA TRP A 202 -3.43 -5.74 8.26
C TRP A 202 -2.58 -5.85 6.99
N PRO A 203 -1.81 -6.94 6.84
CA PRO A 203 -0.94 -7.15 5.68
C PRO A 203 -1.65 -7.09 4.33
N VAL A 204 -2.95 -7.38 4.27
CA VAL A 204 -3.77 -7.31 3.04
C VAL A 204 -3.69 -5.93 2.37
N PHE A 205 -3.55 -4.86 3.12
CA PHE A 205 -3.44 -3.52 2.56
C PHE A 205 -2.12 -3.28 1.82
N GLY A 206 -1.12 -4.13 1.98
CA GLY A 206 0.13 -4.05 1.22
C GLY A 206 -0.10 -4.18 -0.29
N TYR A 207 -1.08 -4.97 -0.69
CA TYR A 207 -1.38 -5.20 -2.10
C TYR A 207 -2.78 -4.73 -2.53
N LEU A 208 -3.75 -4.57 -1.60
CA LEU A 208 -5.13 -4.19 -1.92
C LEU A 208 -5.18 -2.80 -2.58
N PRO A 209 -5.76 -2.66 -3.80
CA PRO A 209 -5.71 -1.42 -4.58
C PRO A 209 -6.84 -0.44 -4.19
N ILE A 210 -6.81 0.10 -2.95
CA ILE A 210 -7.80 1.09 -2.48
C ILE A 210 -7.86 2.29 -3.43
N GLU A 211 -6.73 2.66 -4.02
CA GLU A 211 -6.57 3.77 -4.97
C GLU A 211 -7.48 3.60 -6.21
N ALA A 212 -7.73 2.36 -6.64
CA ALA A 212 -8.64 2.09 -7.76
C ALA A 212 -10.10 2.41 -7.39
N PHE A 213 -10.50 2.14 -6.17
CA PHE A 213 -11.84 2.47 -5.67
C PHE A 213 -12.01 3.97 -5.45
N ILE A 214 -10.95 4.67 -5.05
CA ILE A 214 -10.95 6.14 -5.00
C ILE A 214 -11.07 6.72 -6.42
N LEU A 215 -10.33 6.19 -7.40
CA LEU A 215 -10.38 6.63 -8.78
C LEU A 215 -11.77 6.43 -9.40
N ASN A 216 -12.40 5.29 -9.16
CA ASN A 216 -13.75 4.99 -9.66
C ASN A 216 -14.81 5.96 -9.12
N ALA A 217 -14.55 6.57 -7.97
CA ALA A 217 -15.43 7.56 -7.32
C ALA A 217 -14.72 8.92 -7.15
N GLN A 218 -13.82 9.29 -8.07
CA GLN A 218 -12.98 10.48 -8.00
C GLN A 218 -13.74 11.79 -7.72
N PRO A 219 -14.89 12.09 -8.37
CA PRO A 219 -15.64 13.31 -8.06
C PRO A 219 -16.10 13.38 -6.60
N ALA A 220 -16.51 12.25 -6.01
CA ALA A 220 -16.93 12.18 -4.62
C ALA A 220 -15.73 12.35 -3.66
N TYR A 221 -14.54 11.88 -4.05
CA TYR A 221 -13.30 12.09 -3.30
C TYR A 221 -12.97 13.58 -3.14
N TYR A 222 -12.98 14.33 -4.23
CA TYR A 222 -12.71 15.76 -4.18
C TYR A 222 -13.84 16.53 -3.47
N ALA A 223 -15.10 16.16 -3.68
CA ALA A 223 -16.22 16.77 -2.97
C ALA A 223 -16.14 16.55 -1.45
N ALA A 224 -15.74 15.35 -1.00
CA ALA A 224 -15.57 15.07 0.42
C ALA A 224 -14.41 15.87 1.04
N MET A 225 -13.28 16.03 0.31
CA MET A 225 -12.17 16.87 0.75
C MET A 225 -12.57 18.34 0.86
N GLU A 226 -13.24 18.87 -0.17
CA GLU A 226 -13.69 20.26 -0.17
C GLU A 226 -14.71 20.52 0.95
N TYR A 227 -15.65 19.62 1.16
CA TYR A 227 -16.61 19.73 2.26
C TYR A 227 -15.91 19.76 3.62
N ALA A 228 -14.96 18.87 3.84
CA ALA A 228 -14.19 18.80 5.08
C ALA A 228 -13.39 20.07 5.33
N ASP A 229 -12.73 20.60 4.31
CA ASP A 229 -11.96 21.85 4.40
C ASP A 229 -12.85 23.05 4.76
N ARG A 230 -13.98 23.21 4.06
CA ARG A 230 -14.93 24.31 4.31
C ARG A 230 -15.56 24.27 5.70
N ARG A 231 -15.79 23.08 6.23
CA ARG A 231 -16.45 22.86 7.54
C ARG A 231 -15.47 22.83 8.71
N GLY A 232 -14.20 22.51 8.48
CA GLY A 232 -13.26 22.17 9.55
C GLY A 232 -13.63 20.88 10.26
N ASP A 233 -14.27 19.92 9.54
CA ASP A 233 -14.70 18.62 10.05
C ASP A 233 -14.48 17.58 8.96
N CYS A 234 -13.54 16.64 9.19
CA CYS A 234 -13.17 15.62 8.22
C CYS A 234 -14.04 14.35 8.29
N GLY A 235 -15.14 14.36 9.04
CA GLY A 235 -16.00 13.20 9.27
C GLY A 235 -16.53 12.58 7.98
N GLU A 236 -17.04 13.37 7.03
CA GLU A 236 -17.53 12.88 5.74
C GLU A 236 -16.42 12.32 4.86
N PHE A 237 -15.21 12.89 4.94
CA PHE A 237 -14.05 12.35 4.24
C PHE A 237 -13.62 10.99 4.81
N ILE A 238 -13.66 10.82 6.13
CA ILE A 238 -13.43 9.53 6.80
C ILE A 238 -14.46 8.50 6.33
N VAL A 239 -15.74 8.85 6.33
CA VAL A 239 -16.83 7.96 5.85
C VAL A 239 -16.55 7.55 4.41
N TYR A 240 -16.23 8.50 3.53
CA TYR A 240 -15.90 8.22 2.13
C TYR A 240 -14.76 7.20 2.00
N LEU A 241 -13.64 7.39 2.70
CA LEU A 241 -12.49 6.48 2.62
C LEU A 241 -12.80 5.11 3.21
N LEU A 242 -13.54 5.04 4.33
CA LEU A 242 -13.98 3.75 4.89
C LEU A 242 -14.85 2.97 3.90
N GLU A 243 -15.72 3.64 3.15
CA GLU A 243 -16.51 3.01 2.09
C GLU A 243 -15.62 2.43 0.97
N ARG A 244 -14.58 3.17 0.54
CA ARG A 244 -13.63 2.65 -0.46
C ARG A 244 -12.85 1.45 0.05
N ILE A 245 -12.47 1.43 1.32
CA ILE A 245 -11.84 0.28 1.97
C ILE A 245 -12.81 -0.91 2.03
N ASP A 246 -14.07 -0.68 2.41
CA ASP A 246 -15.10 -1.73 2.47
C ASP A 246 -15.36 -2.35 1.09
N GLU A 247 -15.48 -1.53 0.05
CA GLU A 247 -15.65 -1.98 -1.32
C GLU A 247 -14.46 -2.79 -1.83
N ALA A 248 -13.24 -2.35 -1.56
CA ALA A 248 -12.03 -3.06 -1.96
C ALA A 248 -11.94 -4.45 -1.30
N LEU A 249 -12.26 -4.54 -0.01
CA LEU A 249 -12.32 -5.82 0.70
C LEU A 249 -13.47 -6.70 0.20
N ALA A 250 -14.63 -6.10 -0.10
CA ALA A 250 -15.76 -6.84 -0.67
C ALA A 250 -15.40 -7.47 -2.01
N GLU A 251 -14.73 -6.72 -2.91
CA GLU A 251 -14.28 -7.26 -4.19
C GLU A 251 -13.25 -8.37 -4.01
N LEU A 252 -12.27 -8.19 -3.09
CA LEU A 252 -11.30 -9.23 -2.78
C LEU A 252 -11.97 -10.53 -2.33
N LEU A 253 -13.02 -10.44 -1.50
CA LEU A 253 -13.76 -11.59 -1.01
C LEU A 253 -14.59 -12.31 -2.10
N LEU A 254 -14.85 -11.67 -3.24
CA LEU A 254 -15.45 -12.33 -4.41
C LEU A 254 -14.46 -13.18 -5.21
N LYS A 255 -13.15 -12.99 -5.01
CA LYS A 255 -12.15 -13.83 -5.67
C LYS A 255 -12.24 -15.25 -5.10
N PRO A 256 -11.98 -16.28 -5.92
CA PRO A 256 -11.87 -17.65 -5.41
C PRO A 256 -10.75 -17.72 -4.37
N ASP A 257 -10.91 -18.62 -3.41
CA ASP A 257 -9.84 -18.90 -2.46
C ASP A 257 -8.58 -19.28 -3.23
N PRO A 258 -7.41 -18.81 -2.82
CA PRO A 258 -6.18 -19.24 -3.45
C PRO A 258 -6.12 -20.76 -3.35
N VAL A 259 -6.14 -21.43 -4.50
CA VAL A 259 -5.94 -22.90 -4.55
C VAL A 259 -4.49 -23.12 -4.10
N ARG A 260 -4.34 -23.41 -2.82
CA ARG A 260 -3.04 -23.73 -2.24
C ARG A 260 -2.73 -25.21 -2.43
N GLY A 261 -2.59 -25.57 -3.70
CA GLY A 261 -1.98 -26.82 -4.05
C GLY A 261 -0.51 -26.86 -3.62
N PRO A 262 0.13 -28.05 -3.61
CA PRO A 262 1.56 -28.18 -3.35
C PRO A 262 2.41 -27.23 -4.17
N MET A 263 2.03 -26.99 -5.42
CA MET A 263 2.75 -26.14 -6.37
C MET A 263 2.66 -24.66 -6.02
N ASP A 264 1.49 -24.17 -5.62
CA ASP A 264 1.31 -22.77 -5.22
C ASP A 264 2.07 -22.49 -3.93
N ARG A 265 2.00 -23.39 -2.96
CA ARG A 265 2.72 -23.24 -1.70
C ARG A 265 4.23 -23.19 -1.88
N ILE A 266 4.79 -24.05 -2.72
CA ILE A 266 6.25 -24.03 -2.97
C ILE A 266 6.68 -22.76 -3.67
N GLU A 267 5.90 -22.26 -4.62
CA GLU A 267 6.20 -21.01 -5.33
C GLU A 267 6.17 -19.82 -4.38
N ILE A 268 5.15 -19.70 -3.54
CA ILE A 268 5.04 -18.69 -2.50
C ILE A 268 6.25 -18.74 -1.55
N PHE A 269 6.64 -19.96 -1.11
CA PHE A 269 7.80 -20.13 -0.24
C PHE A 269 9.11 -19.70 -0.90
N LEU A 270 9.33 -20.04 -2.16
CA LEU A 270 10.55 -19.67 -2.88
C LEU A 270 10.66 -18.17 -3.16
N LEU A 271 9.52 -17.48 -3.35
CA LEU A 271 9.48 -16.05 -3.65
C LEU A 271 9.50 -15.18 -2.38
N ASN A 272 8.80 -15.60 -1.34
CA ASN A 272 8.55 -14.77 -0.14
C ASN A 272 9.15 -15.34 1.15
N GLY A 273 9.68 -16.56 1.12
CA GLY A 273 10.28 -17.23 2.27
C GLY A 273 11.70 -16.73 2.59
N PRO A 274 12.36 -17.36 3.58
CA PRO A 274 13.68 -16.95 4.08
C PRO A 274 14.79 -16.99 3.02
N LEU A 275 14.50 -17.48 1.82
CA LEU A 275 15.43 -17.53 0.69
C LEU A 275 15.43 -16.27 -0.17
N ARG A 276 14.54 -15.31 0.09
CA ARG A 276 14.47 -14.05 -0.65
C ARG A 276 15.77 -13.28 -0.44
N GLY A 277 16.49 -13.04 -1.53
CA GLY A 277 17.77 -12.29 -1.51
C GLY A 277 19.01 -13.12 -1.11
N SER A 278 18.86 -14.42 -0.80
CA SER A 278 19.99 -15.29 -0.49
C SER A 278 20.65 -15.84 -1.75
N THR A 279 21.99 -15.85 -1.77
CA THR A 279 22.79 -16.52 -2.81
C THR A 279 22.76 -18.05 -2.67
N GLU A 280 22.61 -18.57 -1.44
CA GLU A 280 22.41 -19.99 -1.16
C GLU A 280 20.91 -20.28 -1.04
N ARG A 281 20.32 -20.75 -2.12
CA ARG A 281 18.88 -21.08 -2.19
C ARG A 281 18.58 -22.49 -1.67
N THR A 282 19.12 -22.86 -0.50
CA THR A 282 18.87 -24.16 0.12
C THR A 282 18.02 -24.02 1.37
N PHE A 283 17.11 -24.98 1.60
CA PHE A 283 16.21 -25.00 2.74
C PHE A 283 15.88 -26.43 3.18
N ARG A 284 15.35 -26.56 4.38
CA ARG A 284 14.87 -27.83 4.94
C ARG A 284 13.35 -27.83 5.08
N ARG A 285 12.77 -29.00 5.30
CA ARG A 285 11.35 -29.13 5.60
C ARG A 285 10.92 -28.30 6.84
N SER A 286 11.80 -28.13 7.82
CA SER A 286 11.56 -27.26 8.97
C SER A 286 11.31 -25.83 8.58
N ASP A 287 12.07 -25.32 7.62
CA ASP A 287 11.97 -23.92 7.16
C ASP A 287 10.63 -23.70 6.41
N TYR A 288 10.21 -24.71 5.65
CA TYR A 288 8.91 -24.72 4.98
C TYR A 288 7.74 -24.77 5.98
N LEU A 289 7.85 -25.59 7.04
CA LEU A 289 6.86 -25.65 8.11
C LEU A 289 6.82 -24.40 8.97
N ASN A 290 7.96 -23.75 9.20
CA ASN A 290 8.01 -22.48 9.91
C ASN A 290 7.35 -21.35 9.12
N PHE A 291 7.43 -21.41 7.79
CA PHE A 291 6.78 -20.44 6.90
C PHE A 291 5.27 -20.69 6.76
N PHE A 292 4.85 -21.95 6.83
CA PHE A 292 3.43 -22.37 6.80
C PHE A 292 3.09 -23.14 8.10
N PRO A 293 2.91 -22.45 9.23
CA PRO A 293 2.71 -23.10 10.52
C PRO A 293 1.40 -23.90 10.62
N GLU A 294 0.45 -23.64 9.72
CA GLU A 294 -0.82 -24.35 9.61
C GLU A 294 -0.70 -25.75 8.97
N LEU A 295 0.42 -26.05 8.31
CA LEU A 295 0.59 -27.33 7.62
C LEU A 295 0.99 -28.46 8.57
N SER A 296 0.39 -29.63 8.34
CA SER A 296 0.90 -30.87 8.96
C SER A 296 2.24 -31.29 8.35
N THR A 297 3.07 -31.97 9.12
CA THR A 297 4.33 -32.54 8.63
C THR A 297 4.13 -33.48 7.42
N ALA A 298 2.99 -34.19 7.37
CA ALA A 298 2.63 -35.08 6.27
C ALA A 298 2.33 -34.28 5.00
N THR A 299 1.58 -33.17 5.12
CA THR A 299 1.26 -32.27 4.01
C THR A 299 2.51 -31.62 3.46
N ALA A 300 3.36 -31.03 4.32
CA ALA A 300 4.62 -30.44 3.91
C ALA A 300 5.54 -31.45 3.18
N SER A 301 5.58 -32.71 3.65
CA SER A 301 6.38 -33.75 2.97
C SER A 301 5.82 -34.09 1.59
N ARG A 302 4.50 -34.12 1.42
CA ARG A 302 3.85 -34.34 0.12
C ARG A 302 4.11 -33.20 -0.85
N ASP A 303 3.98 -31.96 -0.39
CA ASP A 303 4.25 -30.77 -1.20
C ASP A 303 5.68 -30.74 -1.73
N LEU A 304 6.66 -31.02 -0.85
CA LEU A 304 8.06 -31.07 -1.24
C LEU A 304 8.37 -32.21 -2.20
N GLN A 305 7.75 -33.40 -2.01
CA GLN A 305 7.91 -34.53 -2.93
C GLN A 305 7.33 -34.21 -4.32
N GLU A 306 6.15 -33.62 -4.38
CA GLU A 306 5.51 -33.22 -5.63
C GLU A 306 6.32 -32.12 -6.35
N SER A 307 6.87 -31.18 -5.58
CA SER A 307 7.73 -30.12 -6.12
C SER A 307 9.06 -30.64 -6.66
N VAL A 308 9.59 -31.72 -6.09
CA VAL A 308 10.75 -32.43 -6.64
C VAL A 308 10.38 -33.21 -7.90
N ALA A 309 9.23 -33.90 -7.90
CA ALA A 309 8.75 -34.68 -9.05
C ALA A 309 8.43 -33.79 -10.26
N THR A 310 8.15 -32.51 -10.04
CA THR A 310 7.88 -31.50 -11.08
C THR A 310 9.08 -30.60 -11.39
N ASP A 311 10.28 -30.95 -10.95
CA ASP A 311 11.54 -30.24 -11.17
C ASP A 311 11.55 -28.76 -10.70
N ARG A 312 10.66 -28.38 -9.80
CA ARG A 312 10.65 -27.03 -9.19
C ARG A 312 11.75 -26.85 -8.16
N ILE A 313 12.04 -27.90 -7.42
CA ILE A 313 13.13 -27.96 -6.46
C ILE A 313 13.92 -29.25 -6.65
N LEU A 314 15.18 -29.20 -6.28
CA LEU A 314 16.09 -30.34 -6.25
C LEU A 314 16.23 -30.81 -4.80
N ILE A 315 16.42 -32.11 -4.58
CA ILE A 315 16.66 -32.70 -3.27
C ILE A 315 18.09 -33.27 -3.20
N GLU A 316 18.81 -32.95 -2.13
CA GLU A 316 20.10 -33.52 -1.79
C GLU A 316 20.00 -34.23 -0.44
N GLY A 317 20.51 -35.45 -0.35
CA GLY A 317 20.39 -36.31 0.86
C GLY A 317 19.07 -37.09 0.92
N THR A 318 18.87 -37.77 2.04
CA THR A 318 17.69 -38.64 2.23
C THR A 318 17.09 -38.47 3.61
N ARG A 319 15.76 -38.59 3.71
CA ARG A 319 14.98 -38.57 4.97
C ARG A 319 15.32 -37.36 5.87
N ARG A 320 15.96 -37.58 7.03
CA ARG A 320 16.27 -36.57 8.04
C ARG A 320 17.35 -35.60 7.62
N THR A 321 18.19 -35.93 6.65
CA THR A 321 19.28 -35.10 6.13
C THR A 321 18.91 -34.40 4.82
N ALA A 322 17.69 -34.55 4.33
CA ALA A 322 17.23 -33.94 3.10
C ALA A 322 17.33 -32.41 3.16
N VAL A 323 18.05 -31.84 2.21
CA VAL A 323 18.13 -30.42 1.92
C VAL A 323 17.56 -30.19 0.53
N TYR A 324 16.73 -29.19 0.39
CA TYR A 324 16.10 -28.81 -0.87
C TYR A 324 16.76 -27.57 -1.43
N ARG A 325 16.85 -27.47 -2.74
CA ARG A 325 17.35 -26.29 -3.43
C ARG A 325 16.37 -25.87 -4.51
N ALA A 326 16.09 -24.55 -4.59
CA ALA A 326 15.31 -24.04 -5.70
C ALA A 326 16.00 -24.38 -7.02
N ASN A 327 15.29 -25.02 -7.94
CA ASN A 327 15.76 -25.16 -9.29
C ASN A 327 15.74 -23.76 -9.95
N LYS A 328 16.60 -23.49 -10.92
CA LYS A 328 16.53 -22.19 -11.64
C LYS A 328 15.12 -22.07 -12.18
N ILE A 329 14.33 -21.19 -11.57
CA ILE A 329 13.01 -20.84 -12.11
C ILE A 329 13.31 -20.26 -13.48
N SER A 330 12.88 -20.95 -14.52
CA SER A 330 12.75 -20.33 -15.83
C SER A 330 11.93 -19.09 -15.58
N THR A 331 12.51 -17.92 -15.77
CA THR A 331 11.76 -16.69 -15.95
C THR A 331 10.70 -17.03 -16.98
N ILE A 332 9.47 -17.17 -16.53
CA ILE A 332 8.31 -17.25 -17.41
C ILE A 332 8.31 -15.93 -18.16
N PRO A 333 8.28 -15.97 -19.51
CA PRO A 333 8.41 -14.80 -20.37
C PRO A 333 7.29 -13.79 -20.13
#